data_939bb9889ebf0f5f18aadf226155736d
#
_entry.id   939bb9889ebf0f5f18aadf226155736d
#
_cell.length_a   1.000
_cell.length_b   1.000
_cell.length_c   1.000
_cell.angle_alpha   90.00
_cell.angle_beta   90.00
_cell.angle_gamma   90.00
#
_symmetry.space_group_name_H-M   'P 1'
#
loop_
_entity.id
_entity.type
_entity.pdbx_description
1 polymer ?
#
loop_
_entity_poly.entity_id
_entity_poly.type
_entity_poly.pdbx_seq_one_letter_code
_entity_poly.pdbx_strand_id
1 'polypeptide(L)'
;MKNKEKAVTVLTKGIEFLFKKNKVSYFKGKGSFKSSNEIVVSGDGEETVIETEKAIISTGSEPVSIPGMEFDEEKIISSTGALSLEKLPKKMVVVGGGYIGLEMGSVWSRLGTEVEVVEFLDHITPGMDREISAEFMKILKKQGFLF
;
A
#
# COMPACT_ATOMS: atom_id res chain seq x y z
N MET A 1 -14.87 -5.96 -5.72
CA MET A 1 -14.01 -6.60 -4.70
C MET A 1 -13.71 -8.08 -4.95
N LYS A 2 -14.66 -8.96 -5.28
CA LYS A 2 -14.42 -10.41 -5.50
C LYS A 2 -13.24 -10.74 -6.43
N ASN A 3 -13.05 -10.01 -7.52
CA ASN A 3 -11.92 -10.23 -8.44
C ASN A 3 -10.56 -9.86 -7.80
N LYS A 4 -10.54 -8.78 -7.00
CA LYS A 4 -9.35 -8.40 -6.22
C LYS A 4 -8.97 -9.51 -5.24
N GLU A 5 -9.92 -9.98 -4.44
CA GLU A 5 -9.71 -11.06 -3.45
C GLU A 5 -9.22 -12.35 -4.10
N LYS A 6 -9.80 -12.71 -5.26
CA LYS A 6 -9.32 -13.85 -6.03
C LYS A 6 -7.87 -13.67 -6.49
N ALA A 7 -7.52 -12.49 -7.00
CA ALA A 7 -6.15 -12.20 -7.43
C ALA A 7 -5.16 -12.28 -6.26
N VAL A 8 -5.48 -11.66 -5.11
CA VAL A 8 -4.68 -11.73 -3.88
C VAL A 8 -4.48 -13.18 -3.46
N THR A 9 -5.57 -13.97 -3.40
CA THR A 9 -5.50 -15.39 -3.00
C THR A 9 -4.60 -16.21 -3.94
N VAL A 10 -4.69 -15.99 -5.24
CA VAL A 10 -3.84 -16.70 -6.21
C VAL A 10 -2.36 -16.34 -6.03
N LEU A 11 -2.06 -15.07 -5.85
CA LEU A 11 -0.69 -14.59 -5.67
C LEU A 11 -0.07 -15.08 -4.35
N THR A 12 -0.80 -15.00 -3.24
CA THR A 12 -0.30 -15.47 -1.93
C THR A 12 -0.06 -16.96 -1.91
N LYS A 13 -0.98 -17.77 -2.46
CA LYS A 13 -0.76 -19.21 -2.62
C LYS A 13 0.41 -19.53 -3.54
N GLY A 14 0.65 -18.72 -4.56
CA GLY A 14 1.81 -18.85 -5.43
C GLY A 14 3.13 -18.68 -4.66
N ILE A 15 3.20 -17.69 -3.74
CA ILE A 15 4.36 -17.46 -2.88
C ILE A 15 4.57 -18.66 -1.92
N GLU A 16 3.51 -19.14 -1.27
CA GLU A 16 3.58 -20.31 -0.39
C GLU A 16 4.10 -21.55 -1.14
N PHE A 17 3.64 -21.76 -2.38
CA PHE A 17 4.14 -22.83 -3.24
C PHE A 17 5.63 -22.67 -3.54
N LEU A 18 6.10 -21.45 -3.83
CA LEU A 18 7.51 -21.17 -4.09
C LEU A 18 8.37 -21.43 -2.85
N PHE A 19 7.93 -21.04 -1.67
CA PHE A 19 8.62 -21.35 -0.41
C PHE A 19 8.77 -22.86 -0.24
N LYS A 20 7.69 -23.60 -0.39
CA LYS A 20 7.72 -25.07 -0.30
C LYS A 20 8.64 -25.70 -1.35
N LYS A 21 8.55 -25.27 -2.61
CA LYS A 21 9.36 -25.77 -3.72
C LYS A 21 10.85 -25.56 -3.49
N ASN A 22 11.22 -24.38 -2.95
CA ASN A 22 12.60 -24.01 -2.70
C ASN A 22 13.10 -24.37 -1.29
N LYS A 23 12.32 -25.12 -0.52
CA LYS A 23 12.65 -25.55 0.86
C LYS A 23 12.95 -24.35 1.79
N VAL A 24 12.24 -23.24 1.60
CA VAL A 24 12.31 -22.06 2.48
C VAL A 24 11.40 -22.31 3.67
N SER A 25 11.93 -22.23 4.87
CA SER A 25 11.14 -22.28 6.11
C SER A 25 10.35 -20.98 6.25
N TYR A 26 9.05 -21.09 6.50
CA TYR A 26 8.15 -19.95 6.66
C TYR A 26 7.57 -19.94 8.07
N PHE A 27 7.81 -18.86 8.79
CA PHE A 27 7.30 -18.62 10.13
C PHE A 27 6.35 -17.43 10.09
N LYS A 28 5.09 -17.65 10.43
CA LYS A 28 4.07 -16.60 10.45
C LYS A 28 3.99 -15.99 11.83
N GLY A 29 4.24 -14.70 11.93
CA GLY A 29 4.18 -13.98 13.18
C GLY A 29 4.97 -12.67 13.16
N LYS A 30 5.10 -12.04 14.33
CA LYS A 30 5.90 -10.84 14.50
C LYS A 30 7.33 -11.23 14.87
N GLY A 31 8.28 -10.94 13.99
CA GLY A 31 9.70 -11.15 14.24
C GLY A 31 10.30 -10.02 15.09
N SER A 32 11.11 -10.37 16.07
CA SER A 32 11.93 -9.43 16.85
C SER A 32 13.32 -10.00 17.11
N PHE A 33 14.34 -9.14 17.14
CA PHE A 33 15.69 -9.57 17.51
C PHE A 33 15.77 -9.81 19.03
N LYS A 34 16.20 -11.00 19.42
CA LYS A 34 16.57 -11.33 20.79
C LYS A 34 18.07 -11.09 21.04
N SER A 35 18.88 -11.34 20.00
CA SER A 35 20.31 -11.07 19.97
C SER A 35 20.76 -10.78 18.52
N SER A 36 22.05 -10.58 18.27
CA SER A 36 22.59 -10.43 16.91
C SER A 36 22.34 -11.64 16.02
N ASN A 37 22.14 -12.82 16.60
CA ASN A 37 22.03 -14.09 15.90
C ASN A 37 20.75 -14.87 16.21
N GLU A 38 19.83 -14.28 17.02
CA GLU A 38 18.56 -14.92 17.37
C GLU A 38 17.40 -14.00 17.06
N ILE A 39 16.43 -14.54 16.35
CA ILE A 39 15.15 -13.88 16.05
C ILE A 39 14.04 -14.68 16.72
N VAL A 40 13.21 -14.02 17.51
CA VAL A 40 11.98 -14.59 18.07
C VAL A 40 10.83 -14.25 17.14
N VAL A 41 10.07 -15.24 16.73
CA VAL A 41 8.81 -15.07 16.04
C VAL A 41 7.66 -15.38 16.97
N SER A 42 6.88 -14.37 17.31
CA SER A 42 5.68 -14.50 18.14
C SER A 42 4.43 -14.54 17.27
N GLY A 43 3.66 -15.62 17.33
CA GLY A 43 2.42 -15.83 16.60
C GLY A 43 1.57 -16.90 17.24
N ASP A 44 0.24 -16.76 17.14
CA ASP A 44 -0.77 -17.72 17.60
C ASP A 44 -0.58 -18.32 19.02
N GLY A 45 0.08 -17.56 19.93
CA GLY A 45 0.31 -17.96 21.33
C GLY A 45 1.60 -18.74 21.58
N GLU A 46 2.37 -19.04 20.55
CA GLU A 46 3.68 -19.71 20.66
C GLU A 46 4.81 -18.78 20.19
N GLU A 47 5.98 -18.96 20.81
CA GLU A 47 7.21 -18.29 20.40
C GLU A 47 8.18 -19.30 19.79
N THR A 48 8.69 -18.98 18.61
CA THR A 48 9.73 -19.76 17.95
C THR A 48 11.02 -18.95 17.91
N VAL A 49 12.10 -19.49 18.42
CA VAL A 49 13.44 -18.90 18.33
C VAL A 49 14.16 -19.45 17.10
N ILE A 50 14.66 -18.57 16.26
CA ILE A 50 15.37 -18.90 15.03
C ILE A 50 16.80 -18.38 15.18
N GLU A 51 17.78 -19.27 15.06
CA GLU A 51 19.19 -18.90 14.96
C GLU A 51 19.54 -18.54 13.51
N THR A 52 20.27 -17.44 13.32
CA THR A 52 20.69 -16.98 12.00
C THR A 52 22.00 -16.21 12.07
N GLU A 53 22.84 -16.39 11.06
CA GLU A 53 24.08 -15.61 10.92
C GLU A 53 23.84 -14.25 10.26
N LYS A 54 22.79 -14.14 9.45
CA LYS A 54 22.46 -12.93 8.68
C LYS A 54 20.96 -12.74 8.63
N ALA A 55 20.51 -11.52 8.84
CA ALA A 55 19.10 -11.16 8.72
C ALA A 55 18.92 -10.00 7.74
N ILE A 56 17.85 -10.08 6.95
CA ILE A 56 17.40 -8.99 6.08
C ILE A 56 16.09 -8.46 6.65
N ILE A 57 16.05 -7.17 6.97
CA ILE A 57 14.85 -6.50 7.47
C ILE A 57 14.06 -5.98 6.27
N SER A 58 12.91 -6.60 6.00
CA SER A 58 12.01 -6.25 4.90
C SER A 58 10.57 -6.15 5.41
N THR A 59 10.35 -5.31 6.41
CA THR A 59 9.09 -5.22 7.15
C THR A 59 8.00 -4.42 6.45
N GLY A 60 8.30 -3.87 5.27
CA GLY A 60 7.36 -3.07 4.48
C GLY A 60 7.21 -1.64 4.99
N SER A 61 6.09 -1.02 4.67
CA SER A 61 5.74 0.35 5.04
C SER A 61 4.25 0.44 5.37
N GLU A 62 3.90 1.41 6.18
CA GLU A 62 2.52 1.71 6.55
C GLU A 62 2.16 3.16 6.18
N PRO A 63 0.88 3.44 5.87
CA PRO A 63 0.45 4.80 5.64
C PRO A 63 0.55 5.62 6.93
N VAL A 64 0.97 6.88 6.80
CA VAL A 64 1.08 7.83 7.91
C VAL A 64 -0.05 8.82 7.81
N SER A 65 -0.80 9.01 8.90
CA SER A 65 -1.82 10.04 9.00
C SER A 65 -1.19 11.43 9.15
N ILE A 66 -1.88 12.44 8.66
CA ILE A 66 -1.52 13.84 8.86
C ILE A 66 -2.17 14.32 10.18
N PRO A 67 -1.46 15.04 11.06
CA PRO A 67 -2.06 15.59 12.27
C PRO A 67 -3.36 16.36 11.99
N GLY A 68 -4.45 16.02 12.66
CA GLY A 68 -5.79 16.56 12.43
C GLY A 68 -6.57 15.91 11.28
N MET A 69 -6.00 14.90 10.63
CA MET A 69 -6.62 14.10 9.57
C MET A 69 -6.30 12.62 9.79
N GLU A 70 -6.55 12.14 11.00
CA GLU A 70 -6.34 10.75 11.37
C GLU A 70 -7.31 9.83 10.61
N PHE A 71 -6.82 8.65 10.23
CA PHE A 71 -7.64 7.67 9.52
C PHE A 71 -8.75 7.12 10.42
N ASP A 72 -10.00 7.28 9.99
CA ASP A 72 -11.17 6.60 10.56
C ASP A 72 -11.59 5.38 9.72
N GLU A 73 -10.96 5.20 8.55
CA GLU A 73 -11.24 4.18 7.54
C GLU A 73 -12.71 4.18 7.04
N GLU A 74 -13.43 5.27 7.29
CA GLU A 74 -14.80 5.50 6.83
C GLU A 74 -14.88 6.71 5.88
N LYS A 75 -14.45 7.88 6.36
CA LYS A 75 -14.44 9.16 5.61
C LYS A 75 -13.02 9.59 5.27
N ILE A 76 -12.11 9.43 6.22
CA ILE A 76 -10.68 9.69 6.06
C ILE A 76 -10.00 8.32 6.00
N ILE A 77 -9.74 7.87 4.80
CA ILE A 77 -9.25 6.52 4.54
C ILE A 77 -7.77 6.52 4.13
N SER A 78 -7.05 5.51 4.54
CA SER A 78 -5.72 5.24 4.03
C SER A 78 -5.76 4.61 2.63
N SER A 79 -4.60 4.41 2.02
CA SER A 79 -4.50 3.63 0.78
C SER A 79 -5.02 2.19 0.96
N THR A 80 -4.89 1.61 2.16
CA THR A 80 -5.44 0.30 2.49
C THR A 80 -6.97 0.33 2.50
N GLY A 81 -7.58 1.34 3.13
CA GLY A 81 -9.03 1.56 3.08
C GLY A 81 -9.54 1.79 1.66
N ALA A 82 -8.80 2.59 0.86
CA ALA A 82 -9.14 2.82 -0.54
C ALA A 82 -9.17 1.54 -1.39
N LEU A 83 -8.41 0.51 -1.04
CA LEU A 83 -8.46 -0.80 -1.70
C LEU A 83 -9.66 -1.65 -1.27
N SER A 84 -10.43 -1.22 -0.29
CA SER A 84 -11.47 -2.06 0.36
C SER A 84 -12.84 -1.40 0.42
N LEU A 85 -13.04 -0.24 -0.21
CA LEU A 85 -14.34 0.43 -0.25
C LEU A 85 -15.42 -0.49 -0.82
N GLU A 86 -16.52 -0.63 -0.10
CA GLU A 86 -17.65 -1.47 -0.50
C GLU A 86 -18.51 -0.80 -1.57
N LYS A 87 -18.58 0.52 -1.56
CA LYS A 87 -19.41 1.32 -2.46
C LYS A 87 -18.55 2.29 -3.24
N LEU A 88 -18.97 2.55 -4.47
CA LEU A 88 -18.36 3.58 -5.32
C LEU A 88 -18.68 4.97 -4.74
N PRO A 89 -17.67 5.73 -4.29
CA PRO A 89 -17.90 7.10 -3.85
C PRO A 89 -18.23 8.00 -5.05
N LYS A 90 -19.11 8.97 -4.87
CA LYS A 90 -19.40 9.96 -5.91
C LYS A 90 -18.22 10.90 -6.12
N LYS A 91 -17.57 11.31 -5.01
CA LYS A 91 -16.39 12.18 -5.01
C LYS A 91 -15.34 11.63 -4.06
N MET A 92 -14.09 11.78 -4.43
CA MET A 92 -12.92 11.42 -3.62
C MET A 92 -11.90 12.56 -3.68
N VAL A 93 -11.43 13.00 -2.51
CA VAL A 93 -10.31 13.92 -2.39
C VAL A 93 -9.08 13.11 -2.03
N VAL A 94 -8.04 13.22 -2.83
CA VAL A 94 -6.73 12.60 -2.59
C VAL A 94 -5.81 13.65 -2.01
N VAL A 95 -5.38 13.45 -0.78
CA VAL A 95 -4.43 14.35 -0.10
C VAL A 95 -3.01 13.85 -0.35
N GLY A 96 -2.27 14.62 -1.12
CA GLY A 96 -0.94 14.30 -1.61
C GLY A 96 -0.93 13.79 -3.05
N GLY A 97 -0.10 14.40 -3.88
CA GLY A 97 0.11 14.04 -5.30
C GLY A 97 1.17 12.96 -5.51
N GLY A 98 1.41 12.11 -4.51
CA GLY A 98 2.32 10.97 -4.61
C GLY A 98 1.73 9.83 -5.47
N TYR A 99 2.59 8.92 -5.94
CA TYR A 99 2.20 7.84 -6.85
C TYR A 99 1.08 6.95 -6.29
N ILE A 100 1.09 6.60 -5.00
CA ILE A 100 0.04 5.75 -4.39
C ILE A 100 -1.34 6.42 -4.47
N GLY A 101 -1.42 7.70 -4.10
CA GLY A 101 -2.68 8.46 -4.16
C GLY A 101 -3.20 8.59 -5.58
N LEU A 102 -2.31 8.85 -6.54
CA LEU A 102 -2.67 8.99 -7.96
C LEU A 102 -3.10 7.64 -8.57
N GLU A 103 -2.46 6.53 -8.18
CA GLU A 103 -2.87 5.18 -8.61
C GLU A 103 -4.27 4.84 -8.08
N MET A 104 -4.51 5.05 -6.78
CA MET A 104 -5.83 4.82 -6.19
C MET A 104 -6.90 5.72 -6.83
N GLY A 105 -6.60 7.02 -6.96
CA GLY A 105 -7.48 7.96 -7.65
C GLY A 105 -7.79 7.51 -9.08
N SER A 106 -6.80 7.01 -9.82
CA SER A 106 -6.97 6.51 -11.18
C SER A 106 -7.93 5.31 -11.26
N VAL A 107 -7.83 4.39 -10.30
CA VAL A 107 -8.76 3.25 -10.23
C VAL A 107 -10.20 3.75 -10.01
N TRP A 108 -10.40 4.60 -9.02
CA TRP A 108 -11.73 5.10 -8.67
C TRP A 108 -12.32 6.03 -9.75
N SER A 109 -11.49 6.88 -10.38
CA SER A 109 -11.92 7.72 -11.49
C SER A 109 -12.45 6.87 -12.67
N ARG A 110 -11.75 5.81 -13.03
CA ARG A 110 -12.19 4.88 -14.10
C ARG A 110 -13.49 4.15 -13.76
N LEU A 111 -13.83 4.04 -12.49
CA LEU A 111 -15.09 3.48 -12.03
C LEU A 111 -16.21 4.52 -11.97
N GLY A 112 -15.90 5.80 -12.20
CA GLY A 112 -16.88 6.89 -12.26
C GLY A 112 -16.90 7.83 -11.06
N THR A 113 -15.91 7.74 -10.16
CA THR A 113 -15.74 8.68 -9.06
C THR A 113 -15.11 9.99 -9.58
N GLU A 114 -15.66 11.14 -9.18
CA GLU A 114 -14.98 12.43 -9.35
C GLU A 114 -13.78 12.49 -8.41
N VAL A 115 -12.58 12.66 -8.95
CA VAL A 115 -11.33 12.68 -8.19
C VAL A 115 -10.71 14.06 -8.20
N GLU A 116 -10.46 14.62 -7.02
CA GLU A 116 -9.75 15.87 -6.79
C GLU A 116 -8.49 15.58 -5.99
N VAL A 117 -7.34 16.08 -6.46
CA VAL A 117 -6.04 15.91 -5.80
C VAL A 117 -5.63 17.22 -5.17
N VAL A 118 -5.29 17.21 -3.89
CA VAL A 118 -4.74 18.35 -3.16
C VAL A 118 -3.28 18.06 -2.86
N GLU A 119 -2.37 18.84 -3.44
CA GLU A 119 -0.93 18.74 -3.25
C GLU A 119 -0.37 20.06 -2.73
N PHE A 120 0.49 19.98 -1.72
CA PHE A 120 1.15 21.15 -1.14
C PHE A 120 2.24 21.72 -2.05
N LEU A 121 2.95 20.84 -2.76
CA LEU A 121 4.00 21.24 -3.69
C LEU A 121 3.41 21.75 -5.02
N ASP A 122 4.24 22.44 -5.78
CA ASP A 122 3.88 22.96 -7.12
C ASP A 122 3.81 21.88 -8.21
N HIS A 123 4.01 20.62 -7.86
CA HIS A 123 4.03 19.48 -8.79
C HIS A 123 3.64 18.19 -8.08
N ILE A 124 3.12 17.25 -8.84
CA ILE A 124 2.83 15.88 -8.38
C ILE A 124 4.09 15.00 -8.46
N THR A 125 4.03 13.80 -7.86
CA THR A 125 5.12 12.81 -7.86
C THR A 125 6.45 13.39 -7.41
N PRO A 126 6.54 13.96 -6.17
CA PRO A 126 7.77 14.51 -5.65
C PRO A 126 8.88 13.46 -5.66
N GLY A 127 10.10 13.88 -6.05
CA GLY A 127 11.25 12.99 -6.22
C GLY A 127 11.40 12.40 -7.62
N MET A 128 10.43 12.57 -8.51
CA MET A 128 10.56 12.25 -9.93
C MET A 128 11.03 13.46 -10.74
N ASP A 129 11.45 13.21 -11.98
CA ASP A 129 11.81 14.25 -12.92
C ASP A 129 10.64 15.22 -13.16
N ARG A 130 10.92 16.54 -13.19
CA ARG A 130 9.91 17.59 -13.29
C ARG A 130 9.15 17.58 -14.62
N GLU A 131 9.80 17.22 -15.70
CA GLU A 131 9.18 17.14 -17.03
C GLU A 131 8.21 15.97 -17.06
N ILE A 132 8.61 14.82 -16.53
CA ILE A 132 7.75 13.63 -16.40
C ILE A 132 6.54 13.94 -15.52
N SER A 133 6.74 14.58 -14.37
CA SER A 133 5.65 14.99 -13.47
C SER A 133 4.64 15.92 -14.15
N ALA A 134 5.15 16.90 -14.94
CA ALA A 134 4.30 17.83 -15.68
C ALA A 134 3.49 17.13 -16.80
N GLU A 135 4.08 16.23 -17.56
CA GLU A 135 3.38 15.45 -18.57
C GLU A 135 2.36 14.50 -17.93
N PHE A 136 2.71 13.86 -16.82
CA PHE A 136 1.78 13.01 -16.09
C PHE A 136 0.57 13.78 -15.58
N MET A 137 0.77 14.97 -15.01
CA MET A 137 -0.34 15.84 -14.60
C MET A 137 -1.26 16.20 -15.76
N LYS A 138 -0.71 16.52 -16.95
CA LYS A 138 -1.51 16.78 -18.15
C LYS A 138 -2.38 15.58 -18.55
N ILE A 139 -1.82 14.37 -18.46
CA ILE A 139 -2.55 13.14 -18.75
C ILE A 139 -3.70 12.94 -17.75
N LEU A 140 -3.45 13.09 -16.46
CA LEU A 140 -4.48 12.95 -15.43
C LEU A 140 -5.59 14.00 -15.57
N LYS A 141 -5.24 15.26 -15.87
CA LYS A 141 -6.25 16.30 -16.18
C LYS A 141 -7.12 15.94 -17.38
N LYS A 142 -6.54 15.37 -18.45
CA LYS A 142 -7.32 14.86 -19.60
C LYS A 142 -8.23 13.68 -19.22
N GLN A 143 -7.88 12.93 -18.20
CA GLN A 143 -8.69 11.83 -17.65
C GLN A 143 -9.78 12.32 -16.67
N GLY A 144 -9.86 13.63 -16.41
CA GLY A 144 -10.90 14.22 -15.58
C GLY A 144 -10.49 14.46 -14.11
N PHE A 145 -9.22 14.34 -13.76
CA PHE A 145 -8.75 14.72 -12.44
C PHE A 145 -8.76 16.23 -12.26
N LEU A 146 -9.16 16.67 -11.08
CA LEU A 146 -9.02 18.04 -10.58
C LEU A 146 -7.76 18.17 -9.70
N PHE A 147 -7.10 19.34 -9.75
CA PHE A 147 -5.88 19.63 -8.98
C PHE A 147 -5.93 21.06 -8.44
#